data_84e1119d668ced391a1c8497d1bec2a4
#
_entry.id   84e1119d668ced391a1c8497d1bec2a4
#
_cell.length_a   1.000
_cell.length_b   1.000
_cell.length_c   1.000
_cell.angle_alpha   90.00
_cell.angle_beta   90.00
_cell.angle_gamma   90.00
#
_symmetry.space_group_name_H-M   'P 1'
#
loop_
_entity.id
_entity.type
_entity.pdbx_description
1 polymer ?
#
loop_
_entity_poly.entity_id
_entity_poly.type
_entity_poly.pdbx_seq_one_letter_code
_entity_poly.pdbx_strand_id
1 'polypeptide(L)' 'MINLRDEILKNQKTYYNGLIAKHQQNVEIYLNQPVGIGEHSDVMAAIDGEINAIAQAHEKIEIINHYFLVR' A
#
# COMPACT_ATOMS: atom_id res chain seq x y z
N MET A 1 -25.27 -14.11 13.07
CA MET A 1 -25.41 -13.95 11.60
C MET A 1 -24.33 -13.01 11.09
N ILE A 2 -23.69 -13.40 10.01
CA ILE A 2 -22.63 -12.58 9.41
C ILE A 2 -23.28 -11.45 8.64
N ASN A 3 -22.84 -10.23 8.91
CA ASN A 3 -23.26 -9.07 8.16
C ASN A 3 -22.40 -8.98 6.89
N LEU A 4 -22.99 -9.26 5.75
CA LEU A 4 -22.24 -9.29 4.49
C LEU A 4 -21.58 -7.95 4.18
N ARG A 5 -22.25 -6.86 4.48
CA ARG A 5 -21.68 -5.52 4.27
C ARG A 5 -20.39 -5.35 5.08
N ASP A 6 -20.43 -5.69 6.35
CA ASP A 6 -19.24 -5.54 7.21
C ASP A 6 -18.14 -6.47 6.78
N GLU A 7 -18.48 -7.67 6.33
CA GLU A 7 -17.49 -8.62 5.86
C GLU A 7 -16.80 -8.14 4.58
N ILE A 8 -17.57 -7.59 3.65
CA ILE A 8 -17.01 -7.04 2.41
C ILE A 8 -16.03 -5.90 2.73
N LEU A 9 -16.44 -4.98 3.60
CA LEU A 9 -15.58 -3.86 3.95
C LEU A 9 -14.30 -4.31 4.66
N LYS A 10 -14.43 -5.29 5.54
CA LYS A 10 -13.27 -5.87 6.21
C LYS A 10 -12.30 -6.47 5.20
N ASN A 11 -12.82 -7.23 4.26
CA ASN A 11 -11.97 -7.89 3.26
C ASN A 11 -11.35 -6.88 2.31
N GLN A 12 -12.07 -5.81 2.00
CA GLN A 12 -11.51 -4.74 1.18
C GLN A 12 -10.33 -4.07 1.88
N LYS A 13 -10.46 -3.83 3.18
CA LYS A 13 -9.36 -3.26 3.96
C LYS A 13 -8.17 -4.22 4.03
N THR A 14 -8.45 -5.50 4.17
CA THR A 14 -7.39 -6.51 4.18
C THR A 14 -6.62 -6.51 2.86
N TYR A 15 -7.33 -6.37 1.76
CA TYR A 15 -6.71 -6.27 0.45
C TYR A 15 -5.79 -5.05 0.37
N TYR A 16 -6.26 -3.88 0.82
CA TYR A 16 -5.42 -2.68 0.81
C TYR A 16 -4.23 -2.81 1.75
N ASN A 17 -4.40 -3.45 2.90
CA ASN A 17 -3.28 -3.69 3.81
C ASN A 17 -2.24 -4.61 3.17
N GLY A 18 -2.68 -5.58 2.37
CA GLY A 18 -1.78 -6.42 1.61
C GLY A 18 -0.97 -5.63 0.58
N LEU A 19 -1.62 -4.68 -0.09
CA LEU A 19 -0.91 -3.81 -1.03
C LEU A 19 0.12 -2.95 -0.32
N ILE A 20 -0.23 -2.42 0.85
CA ILE A 20 0.72 -1.64 1.64
C ILE A 20 1.93 -2.49 2.00
N ALA A 21 1.69 -3.70 2.48
CA ALA A 21 2.80 -4.60 2.84
C ALA A 21 3.68 -4.91 1.63
N LYS A 22 3.07 -5.16 0.48
CA LYS A 22 3.82 -5.43 -0.75
C LYS A 22 4.73 -4.27 -1.12
N HIS A 23 4.18 -3.07 -1.14
CA HIS A 23 4.94 -1.92 -1.58
C HIS A 23 5.95 -1.45 -0.54
N GLN A 24 5.67 -1.66 0.76
CA GLN A 24 6.67 -1.47 1.80
C GLN A 24 7.87 -2.40 1.58
N GLN A 25 7.61 -3.65 1.25
CA GLN A 25 8.69 -4.60 0.99
C GLN A 25 9.51 -4.16 -0.22
N ASN A 26 8.86 -3.64 -1.26
CA ASN A 26 9.57 -3.15 -2.43
C ASN A 26 10.48 -1.97 -2.07
N VAL A 27 9.99 -1.06 -1.22
CA VAL A 27 10.83 0.06 -0.77
C VAL A 27 12.05 -0.47 -0.03
N GLU A 28 11.86 -1.44 0.87
CA GLU A 28 12.97 -2.01 1.62
C GLU A 28 13.99 -2.66 0.70
N ILE A 29 13.54 -3.32 -0.35
CA ILE A 29 14.44 -3.92 -1.34
C ILE A 29 15.30 -2.84 -1.98
N TYR A 30 14.70 -1.73 -2.41
CA TYR A 30 15.46 -0.64 -3.01
C TYR A 30 16.44 -0.01 -2.01
N LEU A 31 16.01 0.17 -0.77
CA LEU A 31 16.84 0.80 0.24
C LEU A 31 18.06 -0.04 0.60
N ASN A 32 17.97 -1.35 0.45
CA ASN A 32 19.02 -2.27 0.84
C ASN A 32 19.83 -2.80 -0.33
N GLN A 33 19.49 -2.38 -1.54
CA GLN A 33 20.23 -2.81 -2.72
C GLN A 33 21.57 -2.10 -2.79
N PRO A 34 22.63 -2.84 -3.15
CA PRO A 34 23.89 -2.17 -3.46
C PRO A 34 23.68 -1.29 -4.67
N VAL A 35 24.00 -0.04 -4.55
CA VAL A 35 23.74 0.94 -5.59
C VAL A 35 25.04 1.25 -6.31
N GLY A 36 24.91 1.92 -7.42
CA GLY A 36 26.05 2.49 -8.07
C GLY A 36 26.74 1.54 -9.02
N ILE A 37 26.00 0.68 -9.54
CA ILE A 37 26.57 -0.32 -10.43
C ILE A 37 26.56 0.18 -11.86
N GLY A 38 26.64 1.46 -12.05
CA GLY A 38 26.67 2.00 -13.38
C GLY A 38 25.37 1.87 -14.13
N GLU A 39 24.38 1.36 -13.51
CA GLU A 39 23.06 1.29 -14.10
C GLU A 39 22.38 2.63 -13.90
N HIS A 40 21.66 3.05 -14.90
CA HIS A 40 20.99 4.33 -14.86
C HIS A 40 19.61 4.22 -14.21
N SER A 41 19.45 3.27 -13.34
CA SER A 41 18.18 3.12 -12.63
C SER A 41 17.96 4.32 -11.74
N ASP A 42 16.86 4.96 -11.91
CA ASP A 42 16.47 6.04 -11.01
C ASP A 42 15.82 5.40 -9.80
N VAL A 43 16.63 5.09 -8.80
CA VAL A 43 16.16 4.45 -7.58
C VAL A 43 15.18 5.35 -6.84
N MET A 44 15.44 6.66 -6.87
CA MET A 44 14.56 7.62 -6.22
C MET A 44 13.17 7.61 -6.84
N ALA A 45 13.10 7.58 -8.15
CA ALA A 45 11.80 7.52 -8.85
C ALA A 45 11.10 6.19 -8.57
N ALA A 46 11.84 5.10 -8.53
CA ALA A 46 11.25 3.80 -8.22
C ALA A 46 10.66 3.79 -6.81
N ILE A 47 11.39 4.31 -5.84
CA ILE A 47 10.89 4.42 -4.47
C ILE A 47 9.67 5.32 -4.41
N ASP A 48 9.68 6.44 -5.13
CA ASP A 48 8.54 7.34 -5.16
C ASP A 48 7.29 6.64 -5.68
N GLY A 49 7.43 5.81 -6.71
CA GLY A 49 6.31 5.04 -7.23
C GLY A 49 5.74 4.07 -6.20
N GLU A 50 6.60 3.41 -5.42
CA GLU A 50 6.14 2.52 -4.37
C GLU A 50 5.45 3.29 -3.24
N ILE A 51 6.00 4.41 -2.85
CA ILE A 51 5.39 5.26 -1.82
C ILE A 51 4.03 5.77 -2.29
N ASN A 52 3.92 6.13 -3.55
CA ASN A 52 2.64 6.55 -4.11
C ASN A 52 1.59 5.44 -4.00
N ALA A 53 1.97 4.20 -4.28
CA ALA A 53 1.07 3.07 -4.16
C ALA A 53 0.62 2.86 -2.70
N ILE A 54 1.56 3.01 -1.76
CA ILE A 54 1.23 2.94 -0.32
C ILE A 54 0.25 4.04 0.04
N ALA A 55 0.50 5.25 -0.41
CA ALA A 55 -0.36 6.39 -0.10
C ALA A 55 -1.78 6.17 -0.62
N GLN A 56 -1.92 5.65 -1.83
CA GLN A 56 -3.23 5.37 -2.40
C GLN A 56 -3.98 4.31 -1.59
N ALA A 57 -3.32 3.22 -1.24
CA ALA A 57 -3.95 2.17 -0.45
C ALA A 57 -4.34 2.66 0.93
N HIS A 58 -3.45 3.43 1.56
CA HIS A 58 -3.71 4.02 2.87
C HIS A 58 -4.93 4.94 2.82
N GLU A 59 -4.99 5.80 1.82
CA GLU A 59 -6.12 6.71 1.66
C GLU A 59 -7.43 5.96 1.47
N LYS A 60 -7.42 4.87 0.72
CA LYS A 60 -8.62 4.06 0.50
C LYS A 60 -9.13 3.46 1.80
N ILE A 61 -8.23 3.02 2.68
CA ILE A 61 -8.62 2.53 4.00
C ILE A 61 -9.25 3.66 4.82
N GLU A 62 -8.65 4.84 4.77
CA GLU A 62 -9.20 6.00 5.47
C GLU A 62 -10.61 6.35 4.97
N ILE A 63 -10.82 6.25 3.66
CA ILE A 63 -12.12 6.50 3.07
C ILE A 63 -13.14 5.49 3.59
N ILE A 64 -12.77 4.22 3.65
CA ILE A 64 -13.67 3.20 4.19
C ILE A 64 -14.02 3.52 5.63
N ASN A 65 -13.01 3.84 6.44
CA ASN A 65 -13.23 4.13 7.86
C ASN A 65 -14.11 5.35 8.04
N HIS A 66 -13.89 6.38 7.24
CA HIS A 66 -14.59 7.65 7.42
C HIS A 66 -16.02 7.62 6.88
N TYR A 67 -16.23 7.02 5.72
CA TYR A 67 -17.51 7.12 5.03
C TYR A 67 -18.41 5.91 5.18
N PHE A 68 -17.86 4.75 5.48
CA PHE A 68 -18.63 3.50 5.44
C PHE A 68 -18.68 2.75 6.76
N LEU A 69 -17.75 3.01 7.68
CA LEU A 69 -17.73 2.34 8.98
C LEU A 69 -18.18 3.23 10.13
N VAL A 70 -18.31 4.51 9.91
CA VAL A 70 -18.84 5.42 10.92
C VAL A 70 -20.35 5.24 10.98
N ARG A 71 -20.87 5.04 12.16
CA ARG A 71 -22.31 4.82 12.39
C ARG A 71 -22.91 5.96 13.16
#